data_31927c12fc45d2e6191f3885a2ab764f
#
_entry.id   31927c12fc45d2e6191f3885a2ab764f
#
_cell.length_a   1.000
_cell.length_b   1.000
_cell.length_c   1.000
_cell.angle_alpha   90.00
_cell.angle_beta   90.00
_cell.angle_gamma   90.00
#
_symmetry.space_group_name_H-M   'P 1'
#
loop_
_entity.id
_entity.type
_entity.pdbx_description
1 polymer ?
#
loop_
_entity_poly.entity_id
_entity_poly.type
_entity_poly.pdbx_seq_one_letter_code
_entity_poly.pdbx_strand_id
1 'polypeptide(L)'
;MNGLIESRGLVRHFGDERAVDGIDLVVDAGDVHAIVGLNGAGKTTLMRLLLGMVRPDAGVASVLGSNVVEAGPSIWSRVGYLVETPFYYPDLTTRENIAIAATLHGVDQTGLDDSVAKTLAILELDHWADRKAKTLSLGNRQRLGLATALVHEPRVLLLDEPANALDPAGVVLVRDLLREQASLGAAILVSSHHLDQLARVADAITVMHRGRVVGALDPSDSDLEQRFFDLVREADQDVPLERR
;
A
#
# COMPACT_ATOMS: atom_id res chain seq x y z
N MET A 1 9.85 16.88 -12.16
CA MET A 1 9.79 15.39 -12.10
C MET A 1 8.33 15.05 -11.88
N ASN A 2 7.76 14.15 -12.64
CA ASN A 2 6.37 13.74 -12.42
C ASN A 2 6.43 12.50 -11.54
N GLY A 3 5.77 12.50 -10.38
CA GLY A 3 5.69 11.36 -9.47
C GLY A 3 5.12 10.12 -10.17
N LEU A 4 5.49 8.93 -9.70
CA LEU A 4 4.89 7.70 -10.19
C LEU A 4 3.51 7.44 -9.59
N ILE A 5 3.21 8.03 -8.42
CA ILE A 5 1.89 8.07 -7.78
C ILE A 5 1.58 9.53 -7.52
N GLU A 6 0.45 10.03 -8.02
CA GLU A 6 0.02 11.42 -7.78
C GLU A 6 -1.46 11.49 -7.47
N SER A 7 -1.85 12.39 -6.58
CA SER A 7 -3.21 12.89 -6.44
C SER A 7 -3.23 14.41 -6.35
N ARG A 8 -4.27 15.03 -6.90
CA ARG A 8 -4.48 16.49 -6.87
C ARG A 8 -5.92 16.80 -6.53
N GLY A 9 -6.13 17.44 -5.38
CA GLY A 9 -7.44 17.83 -4.87
C GLY A 9 -8.42 16.67 -4.78
N LEU A 10 -7.94 15.45 -4.45
CA LEU A 10 -8.72 14.22 -4.53
C LEU A 10 -9.80 14.20 -3.46
N VAL A 11 -11.07 13.97 -3.88
CA VAL A 11 -12.23 13.97 -2.99
C VAL A 11 -13.07 12.71 -3.20
N ARG A 12 -13.54 12.12 -2.10
CA ARG A 12 -14.51 11.02 -2.12
C ARG A 12 -15.44 11.07 -0.91
N HIS A 13 -16.75 10.97 -1.19
CA HIS A 13 -17.80 10.88 -0.20
C HIS A 13 -18.43 9.48 -0.20
N PHE A 14 -18.91 9.06 0.98
CA PHE A 14 -19.82 7.92 1.13
C PHE A 14 -21.03 8.43 1.97
N GLY A 15 -22.15 8.66 1.29
CA GLY A 15 -23.26 9.38 1.90
C GLY A 15 -22.82 10.80 2.32
N ASP A 16 -23.01 11.13 3.59
CA ASP A 16 -22.64 12.44 4.14
C ASP A 16 -21.18 12.50 4.63
N GLU A 17 -20.48 11.36 4.67
CA GLU A 17 -19.11 11.27 5.15
C GLU A 17 -18.10 11.56 4.03
N ARG A 18 -17.17 12.50 4.29
CA ARG A 18 -16.02 12.77 3.42
C ARG A 18 -14.87 11.86 3.82
N ALA A 19 -14.78 10.70 3.17
CA ALA A 19 -13.72 9.73 3.42
C ALA A 19 -12.34 10.20 2.91
N VAL A 20 -12.31 11.04 1.85
CA VAL A 20 -11.14 11.74 1.32
C VAL A 20 -11.58 13.14 0.92
N ASP A 21 -10.88 14.18 1.40
CA ASP A 21 -11.27 15.59 1.28
C ASP A 21 -10.08 16.47 0.87
N GLY A 22 -9.86 16.60 -0.45
CA GLY A 22 -8.88 17.48 -1.05
C GLY A 22 -7.43 17.02 -0.88
N ILE A 23 -7.14 15.72 -1.09
CA ILE A 23 -5.77 15.19 -0.89
C ILE A 23 -4.90 15.44 -2.11
N ASP A 24 -3.76 16.10 -1.84
CA ASP A 24 -2.61 16.22 -2.73
C ASP A 24 -1.48 15.32 -2.21
N LEU A 25 -0.95 14.46 -3.08
CA LEU A 25 0.12 13.53 -2.77
C LEU A 25 0.98 13.31 -4.00
N VAL A 26 2.29 13.21 -3.80
CA VAL A 26 3.26 12.79 -4.84
C VAL A 26 4.22 11.79 -4.23
N VAL A 27 4.46 10.69 -4.95
CA VAL A 27 5.50 9.70 -4.62
C VAL A 27 6.35 9.49 -5.85
N ASP A 28 7.63 9.77 -5.72
CA ASP A 28 8.61 9.62 -6.81
C ASP A 28 9.16 8.19 -6.89
N ALA A 29 9.83 7.88 -8.01
CA ALA A 29 10.51 6.60 -8.19
C ALA A 29 11.62 6.42 -7.15
N GLY A 30 11.65 5.28 -6.48
CA GLY A 30 12.64 4.96 -5.46
C GLY A 30 12.26 5.44 -4.06
N ASP A 31 11.12 6.12 -3.88
CA ASP A 31 10.68 6.61 -2.59
C ASP A 31 9.74 5.61 -1.89
N VAL A 32 9.87 5.52 -0.58
CA VAL A 32 8.91 4.91 0.33
C VAL A 32 8.15 6.02 1.06
N HIS A 33 6.92 6.27 0.66
CA HIS A 33 6.05 7.26 1.29
C HIS A 33 5.06 6.56 2.23
N ALA A 34 5.11 6.92 3.50
CA ALA A 34 4.22 6.39 4.51
C ALA A 34 2.99 7.29 4.71
N ILE A 35 1.81 6.67 4.83
CA ILE A 35 0.60 7.34 5.30
C ILE A 35 0.23 6.78 6.66
N VAL A 36 0.19 7.67 7.65
CA VAL A 36 -0.21 7.31 9.02
C VAL A 36 -1.50 8.02 9.41
N GLY A 37 -2.27 7.42 10.29
CA GLY A 37 -3.53 7.98 10.77
C GLY A 37 -4.33 6.95 11.54
N LEU A 38 -5.25 7.43 12.38
CA LEU A 38 -6.17 6.57 13.14
C LEU A 38 -7.10 5.78 12.20
N ASN A 39 -7.79 4.79 12.77
CA ASN A 39 -8.83 4.06 12.04
C ASN A 39 -9.92 5.04 11.58
N GLY A 40 -10.38 4.91 10.34
CA GLY A 40 -11.31 5.86 9.73
C GLY A 40 -10.68 7.16 9.19
N ALA A 41 -9.35 7.32 9.23
CA ALA A 41 -8.68 8.51 8.69
C ALA A 41 -8.78 8.64 7.16
N GLY A 42 -9.21 7.60 6.43
CA GLY A 42 -9.36 7.63 4.97
C GLY A 42 -8.23 6.96 4.18
N LYS A 43 -7.22 6.36 4.86
CA LYS A 43 -6.04 5.74 4.23
C LYS A 43 -6.39 4.70 3.17
N THR A 44 -7.19 3.70 3.53
CA THR A 44 -7.65 2.64 2.62
C THR A 44 -8.47 3.21 1.45
N THR A 45 -9.33 4.22 1.71
CA THR A 45 -10.10 4.89 0.66
C THR A 45 -9.20 5.62 -0.32
N LEU A 46 -8.17 6.32 0.15
CA LEU A 46 -7.15 6.95 -0.70
C LEU A 46 -6.45 5.92 -1.59
N MET A 47 -6.02 4.79 -1.04
CA MET A 47 -5.39 3.72 -1.83
C MET A 47 -6.34 3.13 -2.88
N ARG A 48 -7.62 2.93 -2.55
CA ARG A 48 -8.62 2.47 -3.51
C ARG A 48 -8.87 3.47 -4.65
N LEU A 49 -8.82 4.77 -4.36
CA LEU A 49 -8.91 5.83 -5.37
C LEU A 49 -7.70 5.80 -6.31
N LEU A 50 -6.48 5.66 -5.75
CA LEU A 50 -5.23 5.55 -6.52
C LEU A 50 -5.16 4.27 -7.36
N LEU A 51 -5.85 3.20 -6.97
CA LEU A 51 -5.97 1.96 -7.73
C LEU A 51 -7.15 1.96 -8.73
N GLY A 52 -7.91 3.06 -8.83
CA GLY A 52 -9.08 3.13 -9.69
C GLY A 52 -10.24 2.20 -9.26
N MET A 53 -10.15 1.57 -8.08
CA MET A 53 -11.21 0.70 -7.54
C MET A 53 -12.46 1.49 -7.15
N VAL A 54 -12.30 2.77 -6.82
CA VAL A 54 -13.37 3.73 -6.53
C VAL A 54 -13.12 4.97 -7.36
N ARG A 55 -14.19 5.53 -7.95
CA ARG A 55 -14.09 6.80 -8.70
C ARG A 55 -14.08 7.98 -7.73
N PRO A 56 -13.22 8.99 -7.93
CA PRO A 56 -13.28 10.22 -7.16
C PRO A 56 -14.53 11.03 -7.52
N ASP A 57 -15.04 11.80 -6.55
CA ASP A 57 -16.11 12.78 -6.77
C ASP A 57 -15.54 14.09 -7.30
N ALA A 58 -14.28 14.41 -6.95
CA ALA A 58 -13.52 15.53 -7.50
C ALA A 58 -12.01 15.26 -7.42
N GLY A 59 -11.23 16.06 -8.14
CA GLY A 59 -9.79 15.90 -8.23
C GLY A 59 -9.37 14.82 -9.22
N VAL A 60 -8.07 14.54 -9.26
CA VAL A 60 -7.47 13.57 -10.19
C VAL A 60 -6.46 12.71 -9.44
N ALA A 61 -6.47 11.42 -9.73
CA ALA A 61 -5.42 10.48 -9.33
C ALA A 61 -4.72 9.93 -10.58
N SER A 62 -3.41 9.82 -10.53
CA SER A 62 -2.60 9.23 -11.60
C SER A 62 -1.55 8.27 -11.07
N VAL A 63 -1.30 7.21 -11.82
CA VAL A 63 -0.29 6.21 -11.55
C VAL A 63 0.51 5.97 -12.83
N LEU A 64 1.84 5.97 -12.72
CA LEU A 64 2.75 5.85 -13.86
C LEU A 64 2.45 6.89 -14.96
N GLY A 65 2.05 8.09 -14.56
CA GLY A 65 1.70 9.20 -15.47
C GLY A 65 0.34 9.08 -16.17
N SER A 66 -0.46 8.06 -15.85
CA SER A 66 -1.79 7.83 -16.43
C SER A 66 -2.89 8.10 -15.41
N ASN A 67 -3.96 8.82 -15.82
CA ASN A 67 -5.15 8.97 -14.99
C ASN A 67 -5.75 7.59 -14.70
N VAL A 68 -5.95 7.28 -13.42
CA VAL A 68 -6.42 5.94 -12.97
C VAL A 68 -7.81 5.58 -13.50
N VAL A 69 -8.65 6.57 -13.79
CA VAL A 69 -10.00 6.33 -14.34
C VAL A 69 -9.95 5.87 -15.80
N GLU A 70 -8.89 6.21 -16.51
CA GLU A 70 -8.69 5.93 -17.94
C GLU A 70 -7.58 4.89 -18.17
N ALA A 71 -6.88 4.48 -17.10
CA ALA A 71 -5.73 3.58 -17.18
C ALA A 71 -6.11 2.20 -17.72
N GLY A 72 -5.39 1.77 -18.75
CA GLY A 72 -5.56 0.45 -19.36
C GLY A 72 -4.74 -0.66 -18.67
N PRO A 73 -4.90 -1.92 -19.11
CA PRO A 73 -4.21 -3.07 -18.51
C PRO A 73 -2.69 -2.95 -18.46
N SER A 74 -2.05 -2.28 -19.41
CA SER A 74 -0.60 -2.07 -19.46
C SER A 74 -0.05 -1.21 -18.32
N ILE A 75 -0.88 -0.40 -17.67
CA ILE A 75 -0.51 0.34 -16.46
C ILE A 75 -0.60 -0.61 -15.26
N TRP A 76 -1.72 -1.31 -15.14
CA TRP A 76 -2.00 -2.20 -14.02
C TRP A 76 -1.06 -3.41 -13.95
N SER A 77 -0.53 -3.87 -15.09
CA SER A 77 0.52 -4.92 -15.11
C SER A 77 1.83 -4.53 -14.44
N ARG A 78 2.02 -3.25 -14.11
CA ARG A 78 3.22 -2.72 -13.42
C ARG A 78 2.93 -2.17 -12.03
N VAL A 79 1.72 -2.43 -11.52
CA VAL A 79 1.25 -1.99 -10.20
C VAL A 79 0.99 -3.20 -9.32
N GLY A 80 1.71 -3.30 -8.22
CA GLY A 80 1.43 -4.26 -7.17
C GLY A 80 0.61 -3.61 -6.05
N TYR A 81 -0.31 -4.37 -5.47
CA TYR A 81 -1.10 -3.84 -4.38
C TYR A 81 -1.51 -4.92 -3.38
N LEU A 82 -1.62 -4.48 -2.14
CA LEU A 82 -2.24 -5.22 -1.04
C LEU A 82 -3.09 -4.23 -0.26
N VAL A 83 -4.40 -4.23 -0.53
CA VAL A 83 -5.35 -3.31 0.10
C VAL A 83 -6.44 -4.11 0.79
N GLU A 84 -6.67 -3.83 2.07
CA GLU A 84 -7.55 -4.56 2.98
C GLU A 84 -7.06 -5.99 3.27
N THR A 85 -7.84 -7.00 2.87
CA THR A 85 -7.50 -8.41 3.08
C THR A 85 -6.83 -8.99 1.84
N PRO A 86 -5.79 -9.81 2.01
CA PRO A 86 -5.17 -10.49 0.89
C PRO A 86 -6.19 -11.30 0.08
N PHE A 87 -6.27 -11.01 -1.23
CA PHE A 87 -7.08 -11.82 -2.13
C PHE A 87 -6.30 -13.08 -2.54
N TYR A 88 -6.93 -14.22 -2.41
CA TYR A 88 -6.38 -15.51 -2.86
C TYR A 88 -7.50 -16.50 -3.17
N TYR A 89 -7.20 -17.51 -3.97
CA TYR A 89 -8.08 -18.63 -4.25
C TYR A 89 -7.89 -19.71 -3.16
N PRO A 90 -8.88 -19.93 -2.28
CA PRO A 90 -8.71 -20.75 -1.07
C PRO A 90 -8.34 -22.21 -1.32
N ASP A 91 -8.83 -22.78 -2.42
CA ASP A 91 -8.65 -24.20 -2.78
C ASP A 91 -7.40 -24.46 -3.63
N LEU A 92 -6.74 -23.42 -4.10
CA LEU A 92 -5.45 -23.51 -4.79
C LEU A 92 -4.30 -23.47 -3.77
N THR A 93 -3.16 -24.02 -4.17
CA THR A 93 -1.93 -23.94 -3.39
C THR A 93 -1.35 -22.52 -3.35
N THR A 94 -0.42 -22.27 -2.44
CA THR A 94 0.32 -21.01 -2.36
C THR A 94 1.02 -20.71 -3.69
N ARG A 95 1.72 -21.69 -4.25
CA ARG A 95 2.40 -21.61 -5.55
C ARG A 95 1.44 -21.27 -6.69
N GLU A 96 0.30 -21.95 -6.78
CA GLU A 96 -0.70 -21.68 -7.83
C GLU A 96 -1.29 -20.28 -7.71
N ASN A 97 -1.54 -19.78 -6.50
CA ASN A 97 -2.00 -18.41 -6.29
C ASN A 97 -1.00 -17.37 -6.81
N ILE A 98 0.30 -17.56 -6.50
CA ILE A 98 1.36 -16.67 -6.98
C ILE A 98 1.49 -16.76 -8.50
N ALA A 99 1.45 -17.98 -9.09
CA ALA A 99 1.53 -18.18 -10.53
C ALA A 99 0.36 -17.51 -11.29
N ILE A 100 -0.87 -17.57 -10.73
CA ILE A 100 -2.02 -16.88 -11.32
C ILE A 100 -1.79 -15.36 -11.28
N ALA A 101 -1.34 -14.81 -10.17
CA ALA A 101 -1.05 -13.38 -10.07
C ALA A 101 0.02 -12.97 -11.10
N ALA A 102 1.11 -13.71 -11.19
CA ALA A 102 2.16 -13.47 -12.18
C ALA A 102 1.62 -13.48 -13.63
N THR A 103 0.80 -14.47 -13.96
CA THR A 103 0.17 -14.59 -15.30
C THR A 103 -0.76 -13.42 -15.61
N LEU A 104 -1.59 -13.01 -14.64
CA LEU A 104 -2.51 -11.87 -14.79
C LEU A 104 -1.77 -10.54 -15.00
N HIS A 105 -0.58 -10.41 -14.43
CA HIS A 105 0.27 -9.24 -14.61
C HIS A 105 1.22 -9.35 -15.81
N GLY A 106 1.13 -10.43 -16.61
CA GLY A 106 1.83 -10.57 -17.89
C GLY A 106 3.25 -11.12 -17.78
N VAL A 107 3.58 -11.82 -16.71
CA VAL A 107 4.85 -12.59 -16.62
C VAL A 107 4.81 -13.72 -17.66
N ASP A 108 5.85 -13.79 -18.50
CA ASP A 108 5.95 -14.78 -19.55
C ASP A 108 6.05 -16.21 -18.98
N GLN A 109 5.46 -17.17 -19.72
CA GLN A 109 5.49 -18.60 -19.36
C GLN A 109 6.91 -19.13 -19.14
N THR A 110 7.88 -18.61 -19.88
CA THR A 110 9.30 -19.03 -19.78
C THR A 110 9.97 -18.59 -18.48
N GLY A 111 9.50 -17.51 -17.86
CA GLY A 111 10.01 -16.97 -16.58
C GLY A 111 9.09 -17.23 -15.37
N LEU A 112 7.94 -17.85 -15.60
CA LEU A 112 6.90 -17.98 -14.57
C LEU A 112 7.37 -18.77 -13.35
N ASP A 113 7.93 -19.95 -13.58
CA ASP A 113 8.37 -20.83 -12.48
C ASP A 113 9.50 -20.19 -11.67
N ASP A 114 10.44 -19.52 -12.33
CA ASP A 114 11.54 -18.81 -11.68
C ASP A 114 11.04 -17.63 -10.84
N SER A 115 10.11 -16.82 -11.39
CA SER A 115 9.51 -15.71 -10.68
C SER A 115 8.74 -16.18 -9.44
N VAL A 116 7.98 -17.27 -9.57
CA VAL A 116 7.24 -17.87 -8.46
C VAL A 116 8.19 -18.43 -7.39
N ALA A 117 9.24 -19.16 -7.79
CA ALA A 117 10.23 -19.71 -6.86
C ALA A 117 10.98 -18.59 -6.11
N LYS A 118 11.44 -17.55 -6.83
CA LYS A 118 12.08 -16.37 -6.25
C LYS A 118 11.16 -15.68 -5.21
N THR A 119 9.89 -15.50 -5.56
CA THR A 119 8.92 -14.84 -4.68
C THR A 119 8.60 -15.66 -3.44
N LEU A 120 8.46 -17.00 -3.59
CA LEU A 120 8.28 -17.90 -2.44
C LEU A 120 9.45 -17.80 -1.46
N ALA A 121 10.68 -17.80 -1.96
CA ALA A 121 11.90 -17.70 -1.15
C ALA A 121 11.98 -16.33 -0.44
N ILE A 122 11.75 -15.22 -1.14
CA ILE A 122 11.78 -13.86 -0.56
C ILE A 122 10.78 -13.72 0.59
N LEU A 123 9.58 -14.31 0.47
CA LEU A 123 8.53 -14.21 1.49
C LEU A 123 8.53 -15.38 2.48
N GLU A 124 9.57 -16.24 2.45
CA GLU A 124 9.71 -17.40 3.33
C GLU A 124 8.49 -18.33 3.29
N LEU A 125 7.93 -18.55 2.09
CA LEU A 125 6.76 -19.37 1.83
C LEU A 125 7.09 -20.76 1.24
N ASP A 126 8.38 -21.14 1.10
CA ASP A 126 8.80 -22.40 0.47
C ASP A 126 8.14 -23.62 1.10
N HIS A 127 8.13 -23.70 2.43
CA HIS A 127 7.51 -24.81 3.17
C HIS A 127 5.98 -24.89 2.99
N TRP A 128 5.36 -23.82 2.51
CA TRP A 128 3.91 -23.68 2.32
C TRP A 128 3.52 -23.72 0.86
N ALA A 129 4.50 -23.85 -0.07
CA ALA A 129 4.30 -23.71 -1.51
C ALA A 129 3.18 -24.61 -2.03
N ASP A 130 3.16 -25.88 -1.63
CA ASP A 130 2.21 -26.89 -2.11
C ASP A 130 1.00 -27.08 -1.18
N ARG A 131 0.85 -26.21 -0.16
CA ARG A 131 -0.33 -26.22 0.72
C ARG A 131 -1.42 -25.30 0.19
N LYS A 132 -2.69 -25.75 0.35
CA LYS A 132 -3.85 -24.93 -0.01
C LYS A 132 -3.90 -23.65 0.82
N ALA A 133 -4.15 -22.52 0.16
CA ALA A 133 -4.13 -21.20 0.78
C ALA A 133 -5.09 -21.07 1.99
N LYS A 134 -6.24 -21.75 1.95
CA LYS A 134 -7.19 -21.79 3.08
C LYS A 134 -6.61 -22.39 4.37
N THR A 135 -5.55 -23.20 4.29
CA THR A 135 -4.92 -23.85 5.45
C THR A 135 -3.79 -23.01 6.05
N LEU A 136 -3.42 -21.91 5.42
CA LEU A 136 -2.37 -21.02 5.91
C LEU A 136 -2.82 -20.29 7.18
N SER A 137 -1.86 -19.98 8.06
CA SER A 137 -2.04 -19.04 9.17
C SER A 137 -2.36 -17.63 8.65
N LEU A 138 -2.87 -16.75 9.51
CA LEU A 138 -3.15 -15.37 9.12
C LEU A 138 -1.88 -14.66 8.61
N GLY A 139 -0.74 -14.82 9.30
CA GLY A 139 0.53 -14.26 8.88
C GLY A 139 1.01 -14.80 7.51
N ASN A 140 0.86 -16.12 7.27
CA ASN A 140 1.22 -16.69 5.96
C ASN A 140 0.26 -16.26 4.85
N ARG A 141 -1.02 -15.98 5.13
CA ARG A 141 -1.93 -15.35 4.16
C ARG A 141 -1.51 -13.93 3.84
N GLN A 142 -1.04 -13.19 4.83
CA GLN A 142 -0.50 -11.85 4.63
C GLN A 142 0.75 -11.89 3.73
N ARG A 143 1.68 -12.81 4.01
CA ARG A 143 2.85 -13.07 3.15
C ARG A 143 2.45 -13.50 1.73
N LEU A 144 1.40 -14.31 1.57
CA LEU A 144 0.86 -14.67 0.25
C LEU A 144 0.31 -13.45 -0.50
N GLY A 145 -0.41 -12.56 0.20
CA GLY A 145 -0.88 -11.28 -0.39
C GLY A 145 0.28 -10.39 -0.87
N LEU A 146 1.35 -10.30 -0.08
CA LEU A 146 2.57 -9.62 -0.50
C LEU A 146 3.23 -10.30 -1.71
N ALA A 147 3.26 -11.65 -1.72
CA ALA A 147 3.80 -12.42 -2.83
C ALA A 147 3.06 -12.12 -4.14
N THR A 148 1.73 -12.08 -4.12
CA THR A 148 0.93 -11.77 -5.31
C THR A 148 1.12 -10.32 -5.78
N ALA A 149 1.38 -9.39 -4.85
CA ALA A 149 1.66 -8.00 -5.18
C ALA A 149 3.06 -7.77 -5.81
N LEU A 150 4.01 -8.69 -5.59
CA LEU A 150 5.43 -8.51 -5.94
C LEU A 150 5.93 -9.37 -7.09
N VAL A 151 5.28 -10.51 -7.37
CA VAL A 151 5.79 -11.55 -8.29
C VAL A 151 6.10 -11.05 -9.70
N HIS A 152 5.48 -9.96 -10.14
CA HIS A 152 5.65 -9.34 -11.45
C HIS A 152 6.62 -8.14 -11.46
N GLU A 153 7.38 -7.95 -10.36
CA GLU A 153 8.38 -6.87 -10.21
C GLU A 153 7.78 -5.48 -10.53
N PRO A 154 6.78 -5.02 -9.76
CA PRO A 154 6.03 -3.81 -10.06
C PRO A 154 6.88 -2.54 -9.94
N ARG A 155 6.53 -1.50 -10.69
CA ARG A 155 7.12 -0.15 -10.57
C ARG A 155 6.41 0.74 -9.55
N VAL A 156 5.23 0.34 -9.15
CA VAL A 156 4.42 1.03 -8.14
C VAL A 156 3.87 -0.02 -7.17
N LEU A 157 3.98 0.25 -5.88
CA LEU A 157 3.41 -0.58 -4.80
C LEU A 157 2.49 0.26 -3.92
N LEU A 158 1.24 -0.21 -3.75
CA LEU A 158 0.29 0.35 -2.78
C LEU A 158 -0.05 -0.71 -1.73
N LEU A 159 0.41 -0.50 -0.50
CA LEU A 159 0.33 -1.50 0.57
C LEU A 159 -0.40 -0.94 1.79
N ASP A 160 -1.61 -1.47 2.05
CA ASP A 160 -2.42 -1.09 3.21
C ASP A 160 -2.13 -2.04 4.37
N GLU A 161 -1.48 -1.54 5.42
CA GLU A 161 -1.13 -2.28 6.63
C GLU A 161 -0.39 -3.61 6.34
N PRO A 162 0.70 -3.62 5.52
CA PRO A 162 1.32 -4.86 5.04
C PRO A 162 1.94 -5.72 6.13
N ALA A 163 2.27 -5.16 7.28
CA ALA A 163 2.86 -5.85 8.42
C ALA A 163 1.81 -6.42 9.41
N ASN A 164 0.52 -6.17 9.17
CA ASN A 164 -0.54 -6.69 10.05
C ASN A 164 -0.51 -8.22 10.13
N ALA A 165 -0.72 -8.74 11.34
CA ALA A 165 -0.73 -10.17 11.64
C ALA A 165 0.62 -10.90 11.43
N LEU A 166 1.70 -10.18 11.16
CA LEU A 166 3.05 -10.74 11.12
C LEU A 166 3.69 -10.76 12.51
N ASP A 167 4.53 -11.72 12.71
CA ASP A 167 5.43 -11.77 13.86
C ASP A 167 6.58 -10.74 13.70
N PRO A 168 7.38 -10.48 14.75
CA PRO A 168 8.48 -9.51 14.66
C PRO A 168 9.47 -9.79 13.52
N ALA A 169 9.73 -11.05 13.19
CA ALA A 169 10.59 -11.41 12.06
C ALA A 169 9.94 -11.04 10.73
N GLY A 170 8.64 -11.30 10.57
CA GLY A 170 7.87 -10.91 9.40
C GLY A 170 7.79 -9.39 9.21
N VAL A 171 7.73 -8.60 10.29
CA VAL A 171 7.80 -7.14 10.22
C VAL A 171 9.16 -6.67 9.66
N VAL A 172 10.26 -7.29 10.11
CA VAL A 172 11.60 -7.00 9.58
C VAL A 172 11.69 -7.38 8.11
N LEU A 173 11.16 -8.54 7.72
CA LEU A 173 11.09 -8.99 6.33
C LEU A 173 10.39 -7.94 5.44
N VAL A 174 9.19 -7.48 5.84
CA VAL A 174 8.45 -6.46 5.08
C VAL A 174 9.26 -5.18 4.94
N ARG A 175 9.86 -4.71 6.00
CA ARG A 175 10.70 -3.51 5.97
C ARG A 175 11.86 -3.63 4.98
N ASP A 176 12.58 -4.76 5.02
CA ASP A 176 13.75 -4.97 4.16
C ASP A 176 13.31 -5.13 2.69
N LEU A 177 12.15 -5.76 2.45
CA LEU A 177 11.49 -5.84 1.17
C LEU A 177 11.15 -4.45 0.59
N LEU A 178 10.55 -3.56 1.39
CA LEU A 178 10.22 -2.20 0.93
C LEU A 178 11.48 -1.44 0.50
N ARG A 179 12.56 -1.54 1.28
CA ARG A 179 13.85 -0.93 0.93
C ARG A 179 14.45 -1.49 -0.37
N GLU A 180 14.38 -2.81 -0.55
CA GLU A 180 14.86 -3.46 -1.76
C GLU A 180 14.06 -2.99 -2.98
N GLN A 181 12.72 -3.00 -2.90
CA GLN A 181 11.88 -2.55 -4.02
C GLN A 181 12.09 -1.07 -4.35
N ALA A 182 12.24 -0.20 -3.36
CA ALA A 182 12.58 1.21 -3.56
C ALA A 182 13.95 1.36 -4.23
N SER A 183 14.96 0.61 -3.80
CA SER A 183 16.30 0.63 -4.41
C SER A 183 16.31 0.20 -5.88
N LEU A 184 15.34 -0.63 -6.29
CA LEU A 184 15.09 -1.03 -7.67
C LEU A 184 14.28 0.01 -8.47
N GLY A 185 13.91 1.12 -7.83
CA GLY A 185 13.22 2.25 -8.45
C GLY A 185 11.69 2.17 -8.41
N ALA A 186 11.10 1.30 -7.60
CA ALA A 186 9.66 1.30 -7.37
C ALA A 186 9.25 2.51 -6.50
N ALA A 187 8.11 3.15 -6.83
CA ALA A 187 7.46 4.09 -5.94
C ALA A 187 6.53 3.33 -5.00
N ILE A 188 6.66 3.54 -3.71
CA ILE A 188 5.94 2.77 -2.70
C ILE A 188 5.10 3.70 -1.84
N LEU A 189 3.79 3.45 -1.80
CA LEU A 189 2.87 4.06 -0.85
C LEU A 189 2.43 3.00 0.15
N VAL A 190 2.75 3.21 1.41
CA VAL A 190 2.45 2.24 2.48
C VAL A 190 1.66 2.92 3.60
N SER A 191 0.58 2.28 4.06
CA SER A 191 -0.11 2.71 5.27
C SER A 191 0.30 1.87 6.47
N SER A 192 0.30 2.47 7.65
CA SER A 192 0.32 1.76 8.92
C SER A 192 -0.20 2.64 10.05
N HIS A 193 -0.64 2.00 11.11
CA HIS A 193 -0.89 2.62 12.39
C HIS A 193 0.30 2.47 13.37
N HIS A 194 1.36 1.77 12.95
CA HIS A 194 2.61 1.58 13.71
C HIS A 194 3.70 2.53 13.18
N LEU A 195 3.74 3.74 13.73
CA LEU A 195 4.60 4.82 13.30
C LEU A 195 6.10 4.44 13.36
N ASP A 196 6.53 3.81 14.47
CA ASP A 196 7.93 3.41 14.69
C ASP A 196 8.45 2.42 13.64
N GLN A 197 7.58 1.57 13.10
CA GLN A 197 7.96 0.59 12.08
C GLN A 197 8.18 1.26 10.73
N LEU A 198 7.30 2.22 10.38
CA LEU A 198 7.39 2.96 9.13
C LEU A 198 8.53 3.98 9.13
N ALA A 199 8.77 4.68 10.23
CA ALA A 199 9.85 5.65 10.34
C ALA A 199 11.23 5.08 10.00
N ARG A 200 11.40 3.76 10.17
CA ARG A 200 12.68 3.09 9.85
C ARG A 200 12.90 2.87 8.36
N VAL A 201 11.88 3.04 7.52
CA VAL A 201 11.97 2.71 6.08
C VAL A 201 11.43 3.82 5.19
N ALA A 202 10.57 4.70 5.70
CA ALA A 202 9.96 5.77 4.93
C ALA A 202 10.95 6.92 4.69
N ASP A 203 10.89 7.49 3.49
CA ASP A 203 11.56 8.74 3.13
C ASP A 203 10.69 9.95 3.48
N ALA A 204 9.36 9.76 3.50
CA ALA A 204 8.39 10.78 3.90
C ALA A 204 7.20 10.14 4.63
N ILE A 205 6.64 10.85 5.60
CA ILE A 205 5.46 10.42 6.35
C ILE A 205 4.39 11.52 6.29
N THR A 206 3.23 11.19 5.73
CA THR A 206 2.05 12.05 5.71
C THR A 206 1.05 11.59 6.77
N VAL A 207 0.57 12.55 7.58
CA VAL A 207 -0.46 12.30 8.61
C VAL A 207 -1.83 12.59 8.02
N MET A 208 -2.70 11.58 8.06
CA MET A 208 -4.11 11.72 7.68
C MET A 208 -5.02 11.66 8.89
N HIS A 209 -6.01 12.56 8.90
CA HIS A 209 -7.08 12.57 9.88
C HIS A 209 -8.40 13.01 9.24
N ARG A 210 -9.49 12.26 9.46
CA ARG A 210 -10.84 12.53 8.92
C ARG A 210 -10.86 12.90 7.43
N GLY A 211 -10.16 12.12 6.63
CA GLY A 211 -10.10 12.29 5.18
C GLY A 211 -9.17 13.38 4.68
N ARG A 212 -8.45 14.10 5.55
CA ARG A 212 -7.54 15.19 5.19
C ARG A 212 -6.10 14.89 5.54
N VAL A 213 -5.18 15.49 4.83
CA VAL A 213 -3.79 15.62 5.27
C VAL A 213 -3.74 16.74 6.32
N VAL A 214 -3.27 16.39 7.52
CA VAL A 214 -3.15 17.34 8.65
C VAL A 214 -1.71 17.73 8.95
N GLY A 215 -0.74 17.07 8.30
CA GLY A 215 0.67 17.41 8.41
C GLY A 215 1.57 16.32 7.85
N ALA A 216 2.87 16.56 7.97
CA ALA A 216 3.93 15.62 7.66
C ALA A 216 4.86 15.47 8.85
N LEU A 217 5.49 14.29 8.96
CA LEU A 217 6.50 13.99 9.99
C LEU A 217 7.83 13.70 9.31
N ASP A 218 8.91 14.13 9.92
CA ASP A 218 10.26 13.73 9.51
C ASP A 218 10.57 12.35 10.10
N PRO A 219 10.85 11.32 9.29
CA PRO A 219 11.16 9.98 9.80
C PRO A 219 12.34 9.94 10.79
N SER A 220 13.21 10.95 10.79
CA SER A 220 14.37 11.05 11.67
C SER A 220 14.09 11.67 13.05
N ASP A 221 12.88 12.20 13.24
CA ASP A 221 12.49 12.83 14.52
C ASP A 221 12.46 11.79 15.66
N SER A 222 12.93 12.19 16.84
CA SER A 222 12.95 11.34 18.05
C SER A 222 11.56 11.19 18.69
N ASP A 223 10.67 12.15 18.47
CA ASP A 223 9.37 12.29 19.15
C ASP A 223 8.19 12.15 18.20
N LEU A 224 8.30 11.25 17.23
CA LEU A 224 7.29 11.03 16.16
C LEU A 224 5.89 10.80 16.70
N GLU A 225 5.75 9.98 17.75
CA GLU A 225 4.45 9.66 18.33
C GLU A 225 3.79 10.90 18.95
N GLN A 226 4.54 11.69 19.70
CA GLN A 226 4.05 12.93 20.28
C GLN A 226 3.60 13.91 19.20
N ARG A 227 4.42 14.13 18.18
CA ARG A 227 4.11 15.01 17.05
C ARG A 227 2.88 14.56 16.27
N PHE A 228 2.74 13.25 16.06
CA PHE A 228 1.54 12.67 15.44
C PHE A 228 0.27 13.06 16.24
N PHE A 229 0.27 12.85 17.56
CA PHE A 229 -0.89 13.18 18.38
C PHE A 229 -1.15 14.68 18.47
N ASP A 230 -0.10 15.51 18.43
CA ASP A 230 -0.26 16.97 18.41
C ASP A 230 -0.96 17.41 17.11
N LEU A 231 -0.54 16.92 15.93
CA LEU A 231 -1.19 17.21 14.65
C LEU A 231 -2.66 16.77 14.63
N VAL A 232 -2.96 15.57 15.13
CA VAL A 232 -4.34 15.06 15.20
C VAL A 232 -5.20 15.93 16.12
N ARG A 233 -4.67 16.33 17.29
CA ARG A 233 -5.37 17.16 18.26
C ARG A 233 -5.63 18.58 17.74
N GLU A 234 -4.67 19.20 17.07
CA GLU A 234 -4.82 20.50 16.42
C GLU A 234 -5.91 20.45 15.36
N ALA A 235 -5.90 19.42 14.49
CA ALA A 235 -6.92 19.23 13.49
C ALA A 235 -8.34 19.02 14.05
N ASP A 236 -8.47 18.40 15.24
CA ASP A 236 -9.76 18.26 15.93
C ASP A 236 -10.28 19.59 16.51
N GLN A 237 -9.39 20.51 16.87
CA GLN A 237 -9.75 21.84 17.36
C GLN A 237 -10.23 22.77 16.24
N ASP A 238 -9.70 22.61 15.04
CA ASP A 238 -10.05 23.42 13.87
C ASP A 238 -11.40 23.04 13.23
N VAL A 239 -12.05 21.97 13.69
CA VAL A 239 -13.38 21.58 13.19
C VAL A 239 -14.45 22.39 13.92
N PRO A 240 -15.28 23.21 13.21
CA PRO A 240 -16.39 23.94 13.80
C PRO A 240 -17.37 23.02 14.54
N LEU A 241 -17.90 23.45 15.68
CA LEU A 241 -18.82 22.69 16.55
C LEU A 241 -20.08 22.17 15.85
N GLU A 242 -20.40 22.70 14.66
CA GLU A 242 -21.56 22.29 13.84
C GLU A 242 -21.35 20.97 13.04
N ARG A 243 -20.18 20.39 13.10
CA ARG A 243 -19.83 19.13 12.39
C ARG A 243 -19.28 18.03 13.31
N ARG A 244 -19.53 18.14 14.61
CA ARG A 244 -19.14 17.12 15.61
C ARG A 244 -20.20 16.05 15.79
#